data_cfcc5572ee19272d75d82eea3fd3f060
#
_entry.id   cfcc5572ee19272d75d82eea3fd3f060
#
_cell.length_a   1.000
_cell.length_b   1.000
_cell.length_c   1.000
_cell.angle_alpha   90.00
_cell.angle_beta   90.00
_cell.angle_gamma   90.00
#
_symmetry.space_group_name_H-M   'P 1'
#
loop_
_entity.id
_entity.type
_entity.pdbx_description
1 polymer ?
#
loop_
_entity_poly.entity_id
_entity_poly.type
_entity_poly.pdbx_seq_one_letter_code
_entity_poly.pdbx_strand_id
1 'polypeptide(L)'
;MNHKFFLIFSIIFLSLFSYSQEEESNSQIDILRPSKAAFYSAVLPGLGQIYNKKAWKVPIVYAAIGISGYSYDFNKKKFWSYRDAYKRRKAGYSDDQYQGIIINDDRLLDGQDFHKKYKDLSMVFLVGFYFLNILDANIDAHLLDFNVDENLSFEPYFENDAIFNQNLGIKLKINL
;
A
#
# COMPACT_ATOMS: atom_id res chain seq x y z
N MET A 1 -11.30 23.34 4.68
CA MET A 1 -11.09 21.88 4.62
C MET A 1 -11.33 21.34 6.02
N ASN A 2 -12.36 20.50 6.21
CA ASN A 2 -13.01 20.24 7.51
C ASN A 2 -12.10 19.49 8.49
N HIS A 3 -11.64 20.18 9.55
CA HIS A 3 -10.91 19.60 10.70
C HIS A 3 -11.64 18.40 11.32
N LYS A 4 -12.96 18.33 11.19
CA LYS A 4 -13.80 17.21 11.64
C LYS A 4 -13.47 15.89 10.87
N PHE A 5 -13.16 15.99 9.59
CA PHE A 5 -12.79 14.81 8.78
C PHE A 5 -11.42 14.24 9.20
N PHE A 6 -10.48 15.13 9.54
CA PHE A 6 -9.15 14.75 10.02
C PHE A 6 -9.21 14.10 11.42
N LEU A 7 -10.07 14.61 12.29
CA LEU A 7 -10.29 14.03 13.63
C LEU A 7 -10.95 12.65 13.54
N ILE A 8 -11.96 12.47 12.69
CA ILE A 8 -12.62 11.18 12.50
C ILE A 8 -11.62 10.15 11.92
N PHE A 9 -10.82 10.56 10.94
CA PHE A 9 -9.78 9.71 10.37
C PHE A 9 -8.71 9.34 11.39
N SER A 10 -8.29 10.28 12.25
CA SER A 10 -7.33 10.04 13.34
C SER A 10 -7.88 9.08 14.39
N ILE A 11 -9.16 9.18 14.77
CA ILE A 11 -9.80 8.29 15.75
C ILE A 11 -9.93 6.87 15.18
N ILE A 12 -10.32 6.73 13.92
CA ILE A 12 -10.41 5.43 13.23
C ILE A 12 -9.00 4.81 13.12
N PHE A 13 -7.97 5.61 12.84
CA PHE A 13 -6.59 5.16 12.75
C PHE A 13 -6.06 4.67 14.12
N LEU A 14 -6.37 5.39 15.20
CA LEU A 14 -5.99 4.98 16.57
C LEU A 14 -6.70 3.69 17.02
N SER A 15 -7.97 3.50 16.64
CA SER A 15 -8.70 2.27 17.00
C SER A 15 -8.17 1.02 16.31
N LEU A 16 -7.54 1.15 15.12
CA LEU A 16 -6.90 0.04 14.42
C LEU A 16 -5.62 -0.45 15.13
N PHE A 17 -4.94 0.43 15.88
CA PHE A 17 -3.75 0.04 16.68
C PHE A 17 -4.11 -0.69 17.98
N SER A 18 -5.29 -0.44 18.55
CA SER A 18 -5.71 -1.05 19.81
C SER A 18 -6.13 -2.52 19.67
N TYR A 19 -6.35 -3.02 18.47
CA TYR A 19 -6.84 -4.41 18.23
C TYR A 19 -5.71 -5.45 18.11
N SER A 20 -4.46 -5.05 18.35
CA SER A 20 -3.28 -5.93 18.14
C SER A 20 -2.84 -6.71 19.38
N GLN A 21 -3.58 -6.69 20.48
CA GLN A 21 -3.22 -7.45 21.68
C GLN A 21 -4.28 -8.50 22.00
N GLU A 22 -3.78 -9.73 22.20
CA GLU A 22 -4.41 -10.95 22.68
C GLU A 22 -5.10 -11.85 21.66
N GLU A 23 -4.38 -12.92 21.31
CA GLU A 23 -4.82 -14.31 21.54
C GLU A 23 -3.60 -15.23 21.42
N GLU A 24 -3.17 -15.81 22.53
CA GLU A 24 -2.43 -17.06 22.54
C GLU A 24 -3.29 -18.12 21.87
N SER A 25 -3.06 -18.36 20.60
CA SER A 25 -3.73 -19.39 19.84
C SER A 25 -2.86 -20.63 19.83
N ASN A 26 -3.37 -21.68 20.45
CA ASN A 26 -3.05 -23.08 20.23
C ASN A 26 -2.65 -23.28 18.75
N SER A 27 -1.34 -23.36 18.46
CA SER A 27 -0.81 -23.32 17.10
C SER A 27 -0.96 -24.66 16.40
N GLN A 28 -2.17 -24.98 15.95
CA GLN A 28 -2.32 -25.91 14.85
C GLN A 28 -1.98 -25.13 13.56
N ILE A 29 -0.95 -25.60 12.85
CA ILE A 29 -0.52 -25.04 11.55
C ILE A 29 -1.73 -25.11 10.61
N ASP A 30 -2.35 -23.95 10.33
CA ASP A 30 -3.44 -23.86 9.33
C ASP A 30 -2.84 -23.78 7.93
N ILE A 31 -2.59 -24.93 7.31
CA ILE A 31 -2.02 -25.09 5.97
C ILE A 31 -2.73 -24.20 4.92
N LEU A 32 -4.01 -23.88 5.15
CA LEU A 32 -4.83 -23.05 4.26
C LEU A 32 -4.74 -21.54 4.55
N ARG A 33 -4.07 -21.15 5.62
CA ARG A 33 -3.97 -19.75 6.04
C ARG A 33 -3.44 -18.80 4.95
N PRO A 34 -2.37 -19.14 4.21
CA PRO A 34 -1.86 -18.28 3.14
C PRO A 34 -2.87 -18.09 2.01
N SER A 35 -3.56 -19.17 1.61
CA SER A 35 -4.60 -19.11 0.58
C SER A 35 -5.81 -18.29 1.02
N LYS A 36 -6.22 -18.39 2.30
CA LYS A 36 -7.30 -17.57 2.87
C LYS A 36 -6.91 -16.08 2.89
N ALA A 37 -5.69 -15.75 3.34
CA ALA A 37 -5.19 -14.39 3.35
C ALA A 37 -5.14 -13.76 1.95
N ALA A 38 -4.64 -14.49 0.96
CA ALA A 38 -4.62 -14.08 -0.43
C ALA A 38 -6.04 -13.86 -0.98
N PHE A 39 -6.97 -14.79 -0.71
CA PHE A 39 -8.36 -14.67 -1.12
C PHE A 39 -9.05 -13.44 -0.52
N TYR A 40 -8.87 -13.19 0.77
CA TYR A 40 -9.43 -12.00 1.41
C TYR A 40 -8.88 -10.70 0.81
N SER A 41 -7.59 -10.64 0.51
CA SER A 41 -6.98 -9.49 -0.17
C SER A 41 -7.43 -9.34 -1.63
N ALA A 42 -7.81 -10.45 -2.29
CA ALA A 42 -8.37 -10.43 -3.64
C ALA A 42 -9.83 -9.95 -3.66
N VAL A 43 -10.61 -10.20 -2.60
CA VAL A 43 -11.99 -9.70 -2.51
C VAL A 43 -12.00 -8.21 -2.12
N LEU A 44 -11.22 -7.84 -1.12
CA LEU A 44 -11.08 -6.44 -0.68
C LEU A 44 -9.63 -6.17 -0.29
N PRO A 45 -8.96 -5.21 -0.96
CA PRO A 45 -7.58 -4.86 -0.63
C PRO A 45 -7.41 -4.55 0.86
N GLY A 46 -6.41 -5.15 1.49
CA GLY A 46 -6.14 -4.95 2.92
C GLY A 46 -6.78 -5.96 3.87
N LEU A 47 -7.82 -6.72 3.47
CA LEU A 47 -8.44 -7.70 4.36
C LEU A 47 -7.48 -8.84 4.75
N GLY A 48 -6.62 -9.28 3.84
CA GLY A 48 -5.62 -10.29 4.16
C GLY A 48 -4.59 -9.80 5.18
N GLN A 49 -4.21 -8.53 5.13
CA GLN A 49 -3.33 -7.91 6.10
C GLN A 49 -3.98 -7.84 7.50
N ILE A 50 -5.28 -7.55 7.57
CA ILE A 50 -6.06 -7.62 8.82
C ILE A 50 -6.11 -9.05 9.33
N TYR A 51 -6.40 -10.01 8.46
CA TYR A 51 -6.43 -11.44 8.81
C TYR A 51 -5.08 -11.92 9.37
N ASN A 52 -3.97 -11.42 8.84
CA ASN A 52 -2.61 -11.69 9.30
C ASN A 52 -2.19 -10.87 10.53
N LYS A 53 -3.11 -10.16 11.19
CA LYS A 53 -2.83 -9.27 12.33
C LYS A 53 -1.84 -8.13 12.02
N LYS A 54 -1.66 -7.78 10.73
CA LYS A 54 -0.79 -6.69 10.25
C LYS A 54 -1.60 -5.50 9.73
N ALA A 55 -2.64 -5.10 10.46
CA ALA A 55 -3.57 -4.03 10.07
C ALA A 55 -2.89 -2.68 9.77
N TRP A 56 -1.69 -2.43 10.33
CA TRP A 56 -0.92 -1.22 10.07
C TRP A 56 -0.52 -1.04 8.58
N LYS A 57 -0.48 -2.14 7.79
CA LYS A 57 -0.19 -2.10 6.35
C LYS A 57 -1.39 -1.60 5.53
N VAL A 58 -2.61 -1.71 6.06
CA VAL A 58 -3.84 -1.36 5.33
C VAL A 58 -3.85 0.09 4.82
N PRO A 59 -3.50 1.10 5.62
CA PRO A 59 -3.41 2.48 5.13
C PRO A 59 -2.44 2.65 3.96
N ILE A 60 -1.32 1.91 3.94
CA ILE A 60 -0.32 1.94 2.87
C ILE A 60 -0.91 1.39 1.58
N VAL A 61 -1.61 0.26 1.65
CA VAL A 61 -2.30 -0.36 0.51
C VAL A 61 -3.32 0.62 -0.10
N TYR A 62 -4.18 1.22 0.74
CA TYR A 62 -5.18 2.17 0.25
C TYR A 62 -4.56 3.47 -0.28
N ALA A 63 -3.46 3.94 0.30
CA ALA A 63 -2.74 5.10 -0.22
C ALA A 63 -2.17 4.81 -1.63
N ALA A 64 -1.53 3.65 -1.82
CA ALA A 64 -0.97 3.25 -3.11
C ALA A 64 -2.03 3.13 -4.20
N ILE A 65 -3.13 2.42 -3.91
CA ILE A 65 -4.27 2.25 -4.83
C ILE A 65 -4.96 3.60 -5.09
N GLY A 66 -5.20 4.39 -4.04
CA GLY A 66 -5.89 5.68 -4.12
C GLY A 66 -5.11 6.72 -4.94
N ILE A 67 -3.80 6.83 -4.72
CA ILE A 67 -2.94 7.74 -5.50
C ILE A 67 -2.91 7.33 -6.97
N SER A 68 -2.78 6.04 -7.25
CA SER A 68 -2.78 5.52 -8.63
C SER A 68 -4.13 5.75 -9.32
N GLY A 69 -5.24 5.50 -8.61
CA GLY A 69 -6.58 5.75 -9.11
C GLY A 69 -6.86 7.23 -9.38
N TYR A 70 -6.44 8.11 -8.46
CA TYR A 70 -6.55 9.55 -8.66
C TYR A 70 -5.72 10.04 -9.85
N SER A 71 -4.48 9.56 -9.97
CA SER A 71 -3.59 9.91 -11.09
C SER A 71 -4.19 9.44 -12.44
N TYR A 72 -4.79 8.24 -12.46
CA TYR A 72 -5.49 7.74 -13.63
C TYR A 72 -6.66 8.65 -14.04
N ASP A 73 -7.56 8.98 -13.10
CA ASP A 73 -8.74 9.83 -13.38
C ASP A 73 -8.34 11.23 -13.84
N PHE A 74 -7.35 11.83 -13.18
CA PHE A 74 -6.80 13.13 -13.52
C PHE A 74 -6.25 13.15 -14.96
N ASN A 75 -5.38 12.19 -15.29
CA ASN A 75 -4.76 12.13 -16.62
C ASN A 75 -5.79 11.73 -17.68
N LYS A 76 -6.77 10.89 -17.37
CA LYS A 76 -7.87 10.55 -18.26
C LYS A 76 -8.69 11.79 -18.64
N LYS A 77 -9.08 12.61 -17.67
CA LYS A 77 -9.83 13.86 -17.91
C LYS A 77 -9.02 14.82 -18.77
N LYS A 78 -7.74 15.00 -18.48
CA LYS A 78 -6.85 15.86 -19.25
C LYS A 78 -6.65 15.35 -20.70
N PHE A 79 -6.42 14.05 -20.86
CA PHE A 79 -6.30 13.45 -22.19
C PHE A 79 -7.52 13.75 -23.07
N TRP A 80 -8.73 13.53 -22.54
CA TRP A 80 -9.95 13.81 -23.30
C TRP A 80 -10.13 15.30 -23.59
N SER A 81 -9.81 16.15 -22.64
CA SER A 81 -9.85 17.59 -22.78
C SER A 81 -8.97 18.09 -23.94
N TYR A 82 -7.69 17.65 -24.00
CA TYR A 82 -6.79 18.00 -25.09
C TYR A 82 -7.25 17.42 -26.43
N ARG A 83 -7.73 16.18 -26.42
CA ARG A 83 -8.24 15.51 -27.60
C ARG A 83 -9.47 16.21 -28.19
N ASP A 84 -10.41 16.60 -27.35
CA ASP A 84 -11.64 17.26 -27.79
C ASP A 84 -11.32 18.66 -28.34
N ALA A 85 -10.43 19.42 -27.69
CA ALA A 85 -9.95 20.71 -28.19
C ALA A 85 -9.32 20.57 -29.58
N TYR A 86 -8.43 19.59 -29.76
CA TYR A 86 -7.80 19.34 -31.06
C TYR A 86 -8.84 19.00 -32.15
N LYS A 87 -9.80 18.11 -31.85
CA LYS A 87 -10.85 17.74 -32.78
C LYS A 87 -11.73 18.93 -33.18
N ARG A 88 -12.11 19.78 -32.22
CA ARG A 88 -12.92 20.98 -32.48
C ARG A 88 -12.19 21.95 -33.40
N ARG A 89 -10.92 22.19 -33.19
CA ARG A 89 -10.10 23.05 -34.09
C ARG A 89 -10.00 22.49 -35.48
N LYS A 90 -9.76 21.17 -35.61
CA LYS A 90 -9.75 20.51 -36.95
C LYS A 90 -11.10 20.57 -37.66
N ALA A 91 -12.20 20.68 -36.92
CA ALA A 91 -13.53 20.88 -37.47
C ALA A 91 -13.87 22.36 -37.79
N GLY A 92 -12.90 23.30 -37.56
CA GLY A 92 -13.08 24.74 -37.82
C GLY A 92 -13.72 25.52 -36.67
N TYR A 93 -13.94 24.92 -35.52
CA TYR A 93 -14.46 25.63 -34.33
C TYR A 93 -13.35 26.30 -33.55
N SER A 94 -13.63 27.49 -33.00
CA SER A 94 -12.69 28.29 -32.20
C SER A 94 -13.24 28.56 -30.80
N ASP A 95 -13.85 27.56 -30.15
CA ASP A 95 -14.55 27.65 -28.87
C ASP A 95 -14.05 26.61 -27.84
N ASP A 96 -12.84 26.08 -28.04
CA ASP A 96 -12.24 25.13 -27.10
C ASP A 96 -11.66 25.84 -25.86
N GLN A 97 -11.54 25.09 -24.75
CA GLN A 97 -11.05 25.62 -23.48
C GLN A 97 -9.58 26.10 -23.48
N TYR A 98 -8.81 25.78 -24.53
CA TYR A 98 -7.41 26.19 -24.70
C TYR A 98 -7.25 27.32 -25.73
N GLN A 99 -8.39 27.87 -26.21
CA GLN A 99 -8.38 28.96 -27.16
C GLN A 99 -7.69 30.19 -26.53
N GLY A 100 -6.75 30.79 -27.24
CA GLY A 100 -5.98 31.93 -26.75
C GLY A 100 -4.83 31.56 -25.77
N ILE A 101 -4.80 30.34 -25.21
CA ILE A 101 -3.74 29.84 -24.32
C ILE A 101 -2.73 29.01 -25.12
N ILE A 102 -3.21 28.07 -25.90
CA ILE A 102 -2.41 27.21 -26.77
C ILE A 102 -2.76 27.53 -28.21
N ILE A 103 -1.86 28.25 -28.89
CA ILE A 103 -2.11 28.71 -30.27
C ILE A 103 -1.79 27.61 -31.26
N ASN A 104 -0.75 26.80 -31.02
CA ASN A 104 -0.31 25.74 -31.92
C ASN A 104 -1.04 24.43 -31.63
N ASP A 105 -1.65 23.86 -32.67
CA ASP A 105 -2.37 22.56 -32.60
C ASP A 105 -1.43 21.40 -32.22
N ASP A 106 -0.14 21.45 -32.59
CA ASP A 106 0.83 20.40 -32.24
C ASP A 106 1.00 20.29 -30.71
N ARG A 107 0.94 21.43 -30.00
CA ARG A 107 0.99 21.42 -28.52
C ARG A 107 -0.21 20.75 -27.87
N LEU A 108 -1.37 20.76 -28.55
CA LEU A 108 -2.53 19.99 -28.08
C LEU A 108 -2.29 18.49 -28.24
N LEU A 109 -1.62 18.06 -29.31
CA LEU A 109 -1.22 16.68 -29.51
C LEU A 109 -0.18 16.25 -28.47
N ASP A 110 0.86 17.08 -28.24
CA ASP A 110 1.86 16.82 -27.19
C ASP A 110 1.21 16.66 -25.82
N GLY A 111 0.27 17.55 -25.47
CA GLY A 111 -0.49 17.47 -24.23
C GLY A 111 -1.33 16.19 -24.14
N GLN A 112 -1.97 15.81 -25.25
CA GLN A 112 -2.73 14.56 -25.36
C GLN A 112 -1.82 13.34 -25.11
N ASP A 113 -0.67 13.28 -25.79
CA ASP A 113 0.25 12.14 -25.69
C ASP A 113 0.91 12.06 -24.30
N PHE A 114 1.26 13.20 -23.71
CA PHE A 114 1.73 13.27 -22.34
C PHE A 114 0.73 12.65 -21.37
N HIS A 115 -0.51 13.12 -21.37
CA HIS A 115 -1.55 12.62 -20.47
C HIS A 115 -1.98 11.20 -20.77
N LYS A 116 -1.92 10.75 -22.04
CA LYS A 116 -2.13 9.35 -22.43
C LYS A 116 -1.10 8.45 -21.75
N LYS A 117 0.18 8.79 -21.88
CA LYS A 117 1.28 8.02 -21.25
C LYS A 117 1.09 7.88 -19.74
N TYR A 118 0.80 8.99 -19.05
CA TYR A 118 0.63 8.95 -17.59
C TYR A 118 -0.66 8.27 -17.15
N LYS A 119 -1.74 8.37 -17.92
CA LYS A 119 -2.97 7.61 -17.70
C LYS A 119 -2.70 6.10 -17.78
N ASP A 120 -2.04 5.66 -18.85
CA ASP A 120 -1.74 4.25 -19.07
C ASP A 120 -0.76 3.71 -17.98
N LEU A 121 0.27 4.50 -17.63
CA LEU A 121 1.19 4.18 -16.55
C LEU A 121 0.47 4.08 -15.18
N SER A 122 -0.45 5.00 -14.88
CA SER A 122 -1.23 4.95 -13.64
C SER A 122 -2.10 3.71 -13.55
N MET A 123 -2.65 3.24 -14.68
CA MET A 123 -3.41 1.99 -14.74
C MET A 123 -2.52 0.78 -14.45
N VAL A 124 -1.31 0.74 -14.99
CA VAL A 124 -0.33 -0.32 -14.70
C VAL A 124 0.02 -0.35 -13.21
N PHE A 125 0.27 0.81 -12.59
CA PHE A 125 0.53 0.89 -11.15
C PHE A 125 -0.66 0.46 -10.30
N LEU A 126 -1.88 0.84 -10.68
CA LEU A 126 -3.10 0.46 -9.96
C LEU A 126 -3.27 -1.06 -9.93
N VAL A 127 -3.13 -1.71 -11.10
CA VAL A 127 -3.21 -3.18 -11.20
C VAL A 127 -2.03 -3.82 -10.48
N GLY A 128 -0.83 -3.27 -10.62
CA GLY A 128 0.38 -3.75 -9.97
C GLY A 128 0.28 -3.71 -8.43
N PHE A 129 -0.15 -2.60 -7.85
CA PHE A 129 -0.33 -2.49 -6.39
C PHE A 129 -1.44 -3.39 -5.87
N TYR A 130 -2.51 -3.57 -6.64
CA TYR A 130 -3.55 -4.53 -6.29
C TYR A 130 -3.01 -5.96 -6.24
N PHE A 131 -2.23 -6.36 -7.22
CA PHE A 131 -1.60 -7.68 -7.26
C PHE A 131 -0.57 -7.86 -6.13
N LEU A 132 0.28 -6.85 -5.91
CA LEU A 132 1.27 -6.86 -4.83
C LEU A 132 0.62 -6.96 -3.44
N ASN A 133 -0.54 -6.33 -3.23
CA ASN A 133 -1.30 -6.47 -1.99
C ASN A 133 -1.74 -7.93 -1.73
N ILE A 134 -2.15 -8.67 -2.77
CA ILE A 134 -2.54 -10.08 -2.65
C ILE A 134 -1.30 -10.94 -2.33
N LEU A 135 -0.18 -10.70 -3.03
CA LEU A 135 1.07 -11.40 -2.78
C LEU A 135 1.60 -11.14 -1.37
N ASP A 136 1.60 -9.88 -0.92
CA ASP A 136 2.04 -9.51 0.44
C ASP A 136 1.23 -10.25 1.51
N ALA A 137 -0.09 -10.29 1.37
CA ALA A 137 -0.95 -11.02 2.30
C ALA A 137 -0.65 -12.52 2.34
N ASN A 138 -0.37 -13.13 1.17
CA ASN A 138 -0.02 -14.54 1.07
C ASN A 138 1.33 -14.82 1.74
N ILE A 139 2.36 -14.03 1.41
CA ILE A 139 3.71 -14.17 1.96
C ILE A 139 3.71 -13.96 3.47
N ASP A 140 3.03 -12.92 3.95
CA ASP A 140 2.91 -12.64 5.38
C ASP A 140 2.26 -13.82 6.15
N ALA A 141 1.26 -14.46 5.57
CA ALA A 141 0.62 -15.62 6.18
C ALA A 141 1.56 -16.83 6.25
N HIS A 142 2.35 -17.07 5.20
CA HIS A 142 3.39 -18.12 5.22
C HIS A 142 4.43 -17.86 6.31
N LEU A 143 4.88 -16.60 6.45
CA LEU A 143 5.89 -16.24 7.44
C LEU A 143 5.40 -16.35 8.89
N LEU A 144 4.09 -16.23 9.12
CA LEU A 144 3.52 -16.40 10.45
C LEU A 144 3.54 -17.87 10.93
N ASP A 145 3.58 -18.81 10.00
CA ASP A 145 3.67 -20.24 10.32
C ASP A 145 5.12 -20.68 10.61
N PHE A 146 6.10 -19.86 10.24
CA PHE A 146 7.51 -20.06 10.60
C PHE A 146 7.81 -19.32 11.91
N ASN A 147 7.39 -19.89 13.04
CA ASN A 147 7.78 -19.40 14.36
C ASN A 147 9.28 -19.65 14.58
N VAL A 148 10.10 -18.68 14.19
CA VAL A 148 11.54 -18.68 14.51
C VAL A 148 11.75 -18.33 16.01
N ASP A 149 10.73 -17.73 16.64
CA ASP A 149 10.85 -17.14 17.97
C ASP A 149 10.82 -18.14 19.12
N GLU A 150 10.30 -19.37 18.92
CA GLU A 150 10.25 -20.36 20.00
C GLU A 150 11.59 -21.07 20.25
N ASN A 151 12.50 -21.06 19.26
CA ASN A 151 13.76 -21.78 19.35
C ASN A 151 15.00 -20.89 19.53
N LEU A 152 14.86 -19.58 19.38
CA LEU A 152 15.98 -18.64 19.44
C LEU A 152 15.62 -17.43 20.32
N SER A 153 16.17 -17.38 21.54
CA SER A 153 16.04 -16.20 22.40
C SER A 153 17.38 -15.50 22.58
N PHE A 154 17.35 -14.16 22.43
CA PHE A 154 18.47 -13.30 22.75
C PHE A 154 18.24 -12.70 24.13
N GLU A 155 19.03 -13.10 25.11
CA GLU A 155 19.00 -12.52 26.45
C GLU A 155 20.26 -11.70 26.70
N PRO A 156 20.13 -10.44 27.14
CA PRO A 156 21.29 -9.69 27.61
C PRO A 156 21.84 -10.39 28.84
N TYR A 157 23.12 -10.72 28.83
CA TYR A 157 23.77 -11.42 29.90
C TYR A 157 24.65 -10.43 30.68
N PHE A 158 24.38 -10.32 31.97
CA PHE A 158 25.17 -9.52 32.89
C PHE A 158 25.81 -10.45 33.94
N GLU A 159 27.08 -10.64 33.89
CA GLU A 159 27.82 -11.38 34.91
C GLU A 159 28.61 -10.41 35.78
N ASN A 160 28.27 -10.39 37.05
CA ASN A 160 29.06 -9.70 38.07
C ASN A 160 30.09 -10.66 38.61
N ASP A 161 31.31 -10.63 38.08
CA ASP A 161 32.42 -11.34 38.68
C ASP A 161 32.90 -10.56 39.91
N ALA A 162 33.17 -11.26 41.02
CA ALA A 162 33.45 -10.68 42.33
C ALA A 162 34.76 -9.84 42.39
N ILE A 163 35.48 -9.72 41.29
CA ILE A 163 36.76 -8.99 41.19
C ILE A 163 36.77 -8.15 39.88
N PHE A 164 36.15 -6.97 39.92
CA PHE A 164 36.37 -5.80 39.05
C PHE A 164 36.08 -5.89 37.53
N ASN A 165 35.35 -6.83 36.99
CA ASN A 165 34.95 -6.73 35.59
C ASN A 165 33.45 -7.03 35.40
N GLN A 166 32.70 -6.00 34.99
CA GLN A 166 31.34 -6.15 34.43
C GLN A 166 31.48 -6.67 33.01
N ASN A 167 31.22 -7.95 32.80
CA ASN A 167 31.17 -8.51 31.49
C ASN A 167 29.74 -8.38 30.92
N LEU A 168 29.59 -7.52 29.93
CA LEU A 168 28.39 -7.40 29.12
C LEU A 168 28.46 -8.38 27.94
N GLY A 169 27.51 -9.28 27.84
CA GLY A 169 27.44 -10.26 26.78
C GLY A 169 26.01 -10.46 26.28
N ILE A 170 25.87 -11.11 25.12
CA ILE A 170 24.60 -11.57 24.57
C ILE A 170 24.62 -13.09 24.64
N LYS A 171 23.65 -13.67 25.35
CA LYS A 171 23.45 -15.11 25.41
C LYS A 171 22.46 -15.55 24.36
N LEU A 172 22.89 -16.41 23.44
CA LEU A 172 22.04 -17.06 22.47
C LEU A 172 21.57 -18.40 23.03
N LYS A 173 20.26 -18.52 23.26
CA LYS A 173 19.66 -19.75 23.75
C LYS A 173 18.93 -20.42 22.57
N ILE A 174 19.37 -21.61 22.20
CA ILE A 174 18.75 -22.45 21.18
C ILE A 174 18.12 -23.63 21.92
N ASN A 175 16.80 -23.75 21.87
CA ASN A 175 16.10 -24.94 22.35
C ASN A 175 15.99 -25.91 21.15
N LEU A 176 16.70 -27.01 21.20
CA LEU A 176 16.68 -28.11 20.21
C LEU A 176 15.57 -29.10 20.57
#